data_e82074c8b11cb4ecdb3c3bc5e0db8d75
#
_entry.id   e82074c8b11cb4ecdb3c3bc5e0db8d75
#
_cell.length_a   1.000
_cell.length_b   1.000
_cell.length_c   1.000
_cell.angle_alpha   90.00
_cell.angle_beta   90.00
_cell.angle_gamma   90.00
#
_symmetry.space_group_name_H-M   'P 1'
#
loop_
_entity.id
_entity.type
_entity.pdbx_description
1 polymer ?
#
loop_
_entity_poly.entity_id
_entity_poly.type
_entity_poly.pdbx_seq_one_letter_code
_entity_poly.pdbx_strand_id
1 'polypeptide(L)'
;MQDTDLPPILVVDDNHDNAEIIRQYLEIRGYPITVAHNGDEALALFETVRPALVLLDVMMPGRDGWEVCRIMKQHPTLGKSVRIIMVTALGEWEDKREALQLGADDYVEKPFDLPTLATTVQRNLAMRSAMAS
;
A
#
# COMPACT_ATOMS: atom_id res chain seq x y z
N MET A 1 12.14 -0.93 23.73
CA MET A 1 12.15 -0.87 23.09
C MET A 1 11.83 -1.13 22.24
N GLN A 2 11.76 -1.11 22.18
CA GLN A 2 11.64 -1.25 21.40
C GLN A 2 11.66 -0.92 20.48
N ASP A 3 12.03 -1.01 20.82
CA ASP A 3 12.42 -0.87 19.83
C ASP A 3 11.95 -0.69 18.63
N THR A 4 11.45 -0.56 18.55
CA THR A 4 11.25 -0.60 17.14
C THR A 4 9.82 -0.54 16.78
N ASP A 5 9.29 0.64 16.86
CA ASP A 5 7.95 0.89 16.37
C ASP A 5 8.04 1.10 14.87
N LEU A 6 7.91 0.00 14.13
CA LEU A 6 7.82 0.10 12.69
C LEU A 6 6.48 0.76 12.32
N PRO A 7 6.45 1.54 11.25
CA PRO A 7 5.24 2.27 10.90
C PRO A 7 4.11 1.34 10.43
N PRO A 8 2.86 1.74 10.64
CA PRO A 8 1.72 0.91 10.26
C PRO A 8 1.53 0.85 8.74
N ILE A 9 1.09 -0.31 8.28
CA ILE A 9 0.83 -0.58 6.86
C ILE A 9 -0.60 -1.03 6.69
N LEU A 10 -1.28 -0.48 5.70
CA LEU A 10 -2.62 -0.91 5.29
C LEU A 10 -2.49 -1.76 4.03
N VAL A 11 -3.02 -2.97 4.08
CA VAL A 11 -3.06 -3.89 2.94
C VAL A 11 -4.48 -3.93 2.41
N VAL A 12 -4.68 -3.59 1.15
CA VAL A 12 -6.00 -3.57 0.52
C VAL A 12 -6.05 -4.60 -0.60
N ASP A 13 -6.82 -5.66 -0.39
CA ASP A 13 -6.96 -6.75 -1.35
C ASP A 13 -8.30 -7.43 -1.11
N ASP A 14 -9.11 -7.59 -2.15
CA ASP A 14 -10.41 -8.25 -2.04
C ASP A 14 -10.28 -9.76 -1.88
N ASN A 15 -9.12 -10.32 -2.21
CA ASN A 15 -8.86 -11.74 -2.00
C ASN A 15 -8.35 -11.94 -0.57
N HIS A 16 -9.19 -12.55 0.27
CA HIS A 16 -8.88 -12.71 1.70
C HIS A 16 -7.62 -13.55 1.93
N ASP A 17 -7.42 -14.58 1.13
CA ASP A 17 -6.25 -15.45 1.28
C ASP A 17 -4.95 -14.71 0.95
N ASN A 18 -4.95 -13.93 -0.12
CA ASN A 18 -3.78 -13.13 -0.49
C ASN A 18 -3.46 -12.10 0.58
N ALA A 19 -4.49 -11.41 1.06
CA ALA A 19 -4.32 -10.41 2.10
C ALA A 19 -3.74 -11.02 3.37
N GLU A 20 -4.21 -12.21 3.75
CA GLU A 20 -3.74 -12.89 4.94
C GLU A 20 -2.28 -13.33 4.81
N ILE A 21 -1.90 -13.84 3.65
CA ILE A 21 -0.52 -14.24 3.38
C ILE A 21 0.41 -13.05 3.50
N ILE A 22 0.05 -11.93 2.91
CA ILE A 22 0.84 -10.70 2.97
C ILE A 22 0.93 -10.21 4.42
N ARG A 23 -0.20 -10.20 5.11
CA ARG A 23 -0.25 -9.76 6.51
C ARG A 23 0.70 -10.57 7.38
N GLN A 24 0.61 -11.91 7.30
CA GLN A 24 1.45 -12.78 8.11
C GLN A 24 2.93 -12.56 7.82
N TYR A 25 3.27 -12.44 6.55
CA TYR A 25 4.66 -12.29 6.17
C TYR A 25 5.26 -10.99 6.71
N LEU A 26 4.51 -9.89 6.60
CA LEU A 26 4.99 -8.59 7.04
C LEU A 26 4.94 -8.45 8.57
N GLU A 27 3.95 -9.07 9.22
CA GLU A 27 3.89 -9.05 10.68
C GLU A 27 5.06 -9.77 11.33
N ILE A 28 5.51 -10.86 10.72
CA ILE A 28 6.69 -11.58 11.20
C ILE A 28 7.91 -10.66 11.16
N ARG A 29 7.96 -9.74 10.20
CA ARG A 29 9.05 -8.77 10.08
C ARG A 29 8.89 -7.58 11.01
N GLY A 30 7.80 -7.51 11.78
CA GLY A 30 7.59 -6.50 12.81
C GLY A 30 6.64 -5.37 12.43
N TYR A 31 6.07 -5.38 11.23
CA TYR A 31 5.17 -4.31 10.81
C TYR A 31 3.76 -4.48 11.38
N PRO A 32 3.16 -3.43 11.95
CA PRO A 32 1.74 -3.47 12.29
C PRO A 32 0.91 -3.43 11.01
N ILE A 33 0.09 -4.45 10.78
CA ILE A 33 -0.67 -4.58 9.53
C ILE A 33 -2.16 -4.51 9.81
N THR A 34 -2.87 -3.70 9.04
CA THR A 34 -4.33 -3.68 8.98
C THR A 34 -4.74 -4.05 7.57
N VAL A 35 -5.80 -4.84 7.44
CA VAL A 35 -6.28 -5.32 6.15
C VAL A 35 -7.63 -4.73 5.83
N ALA A 36 -7.82 -4.26 4.60
CA ALA A 36 -9.11 -3.86 4.04
C ALA A 36 -9.39 -4.73 2.83
N HIS A 37 -10.65 -5.06 2.61
CA HIS A 37 -11.04 -5.98 1.53
C HIS A 37 -11.75 -5.28 0.38
N ASN A 38 -11.93 -3.98 0.46
CA ASN A 38 -12.51 -3.19 -0.64
C ASN A 38 -12.12 -1.72 -0.46
N GLY A 39 -12.43 -0.92 -1.47
CA GLY A 39 -12.04 0.48 -1.47
C GLY A 39 -12.69 1.32 -0.38
N ASP A 40 -13.98 1.09 -0.12
CA ASP A 40 -14.68 1.86 0.91
C ASP A 40 -14.12 1.56 2.29
N GLU A 41 -13.85 0.29 2.58
CA GLU A 41 -13.24 -0.10 3.84
C GLU A 41 -11.83 0.49 3.96
N ALA A 42 -11.09 0.49 2.85
CA ALA A 42 -9.75 1.06 2.83
C ALA A 42 -9.76 2.55 3.17
N LEU A 43 -10.70 3.29 2.60
CA LEU A 43 -10.78 4.72 2.86
C LEU A 43 -11.17 5.02 4.31
N ALA A 44 -12.08 4.22 4.87
CA ALA A 44 -12.47 4.37 6.27
C ALA A 44 -11.29 4.07 7.21
N LEU A 45 -10.57 2.98 6.95
CA LEU A 45 -9.42 2.59 7.77
C LEU A 45 -8.24 3.54 7.61
N PHE A 46 -8.11 4.15 6.43
CA PHE A 46 -7.05 5.13 6.19
C PHE A 46 -7.11 6.27 7.21
N GLU A 47 -8.31 6.77 7.48
CA GLU A 47 -8.51 7.83 8.46
C GLU A 47 -8.14 7.40 9.88
N THR A 48 -8.52 6.17 10.24
CA THR A 48 -8.37 5.67 11.60
C THR A 48 -6.97 5.17 11.88
N VAL A 49 -6.42 4.39 10.95
CA VAL A 49 -5.10 3.74 11.11
C VAL A 49 -3.97 4.71 10.86
N ARG A 50 -4.18 5.65 9.94
CA ARG A 50 -3.17 6.63 9.51
C ARG A 50 -1.88 5.92 9.10
N PRO A 51 -1.96 5.06 8.07
CA PRO A 51 -0.81 4.25 7.70
C PRO A 51 0.30 5.08 7.05
N ALA A 52 1.53 4.61 7.23
CA ALA A 52 2.68 5.20 6.55
C ALA A 52 2.77 4.71 5.11
N LEU A 53 2.23 3.51 4.85
CA LEU A 53 2.30 2.86 3.56
C LEU A 53 1.04 2.06 3.30
N VAL A 54 0.58 2.06 2.05
CA VAL A 54 -0.58 1.28 1.61
C VAL A 54 -0.15 0.37 0.48
N LEU A 55 -0.45 -0.92 0.60
CA LEU A 55 -0.37 -1.86 -0.50
C LEU A 55 -1.77 -1.97 -1.07
N LEU A 56 -1.97 -1.53 -2.30
CA LEU A 56 -3.30 -1.31 -2.84
C LEU A 56 -3.49 -2.07 -4.15
N ASP A 57 -4.37 -3.07 -4.13
CA ASP A 57 -4.71 -3.84 -5.31
C ASP A 57 -5.47 -2.95 -6.30
N VAL A 58 -5.06 -3.00 -7.56
CA VAL A 58 -5.71 -2.25 -8.64
C VAL A 58 -7.10 -2.82 -8.93
N MET A 59 -7.18 -4.15 -9.00
CA MET A 59 -8.42 -4.83 -9.42
C MET A 59 -9.27 -5.20 -8.23
N MET A 60 -10.25 -4.36 -7.92
CA MET A 60 -11.21 -4.64 -6.85
C MET A 60 -12.63 -4.34 -7.34
N PRO A 61 -13.62 -5.12 -6.90
CA PRO A 61 -15.01 -4.80 -7.22
C PRO A 61 -15.44 -3.51 -6.54
N GLY A 62 -16.33 -2.77 -7.18
CA GLY A 62 -16.79 -1.48 -6.68
C GLY A 62 -15.81 -0.38 -7.05
N ARG A 63 -15.15 0.21 -6.05
CA ARG A 63 -14.14 1.24 -6.30
C ARG A 63 -12.86 0.60 -6.78
N ASP A 64 -12.32 1.08 -7.89
CA ASP A 64 -11.05 0.57 -8.35
C ASP A 64 -9.90 1.18 -7.55
N GLY A 65 -8.75 0.50 -7.58
CA GLY A 65 -7.59 0.91 -6.79
C GLY A 65 -7.05 2.29 -7.19
N TRP A 66 -7.18 2.67 -8.46
CA TRP A 66 -6.71 3.99 -8.90
C TRP A 66 -7.47 5.11 -8.25
N GLU A 67 -8.80 4.96 -8.18
CA GLU A 67 -9.64 5.96 -7.52
C GLU A 67 -9.29 6.07 -6.04
N VAL A 68 -9.11 4.93 -5.38
CA VAL A 68 -8.75 4.91 -3.96
C VAL A 68 -7.40 5.61 -3.75
N CYS A 69 -6.42 5.31 -4.59
CA CYS A 69 -5.11 5.94 -4.53
C CYS A 69 -5.22 7.46 -4.65
N ARG A 70 -5.97 7.92 -5.63
CA ARG A 70 -6.16 9.35 -5.86
C ARG A 70 -6.78 10.03 -4.64
N ILE A 71 -7.82 9.42 -4.07
CA ILE A 71 -8.49 9.97 -2.90
C ILE A 71 -7.53 10.04 -1.71
N MET A 72 -6.77 8.97 -1.47
CA MET A 72 -5.79 8.95 -0.38
C MET A 72 -4.74 10.03 -0.54
N LYS A 73 -4.23 10.21 -1.76
CA LYS A 73 -3.19 11.21 -2.03
C LYS A 73 -3.71 12.65 -1.91
N GLN A 74 -5.00 12.85 -2.03
CA GLN A 74 -5.62 14.15 -1.87
C GLN A 74 -5.99 14.48 -0.43
N HIS A 75 -5.77 13.54 0.49
CA HIS A 75 -6.05 13.77 1.91
C HIS A 75 -5.21 14.95 2.40
N PRO A 76 -5.83 15.93 3.09
CA PRO A 76 -5.13 17.18 3.43
C PRO A 76 -3.92 17.02 4.34
N THR A 77 -3.90 16.01 5.18
CA THR A 77 -2.75 15.80 6.08
C THR A 77 -1.96 14.55 5.75
N LEU A 78 -2.62 13.44 5.41
CA LEU A 78 -1.96 12.17 5.19
C LEU A 78 -1.41 12.02 3.78
N GLY A 79 -2.03 12.67 2.81
CA GLY A 79 -1.72 12.47 1.40
C GLY A 79 -0.29 12.77 1.01
N LYS A 80 0.35 13.71 1.70
CA LYS A 80 1.72 14.11 1.35
C LYS A 80 2.78 13.13 1.86
N SER A 81 2.47 12.40 2.92
CA SER A 81 3.47 11.54 3.57
C SER A 81 3.25 10.05 3.34
N VAL A 82 2.03 9.63 2.99
CA VAL A 82 1.76 8.22 2.77
C VAL A 82 2.42 7.73 1.48
N ARG A 83 3.01 6.53 1.54
CA ARG A 83 3.55 5.89 0.35
C ARG A 83 2.51 4.87 -0.13
N ILE A 84 2.16 4.93 -1.40
CA ILE A 84 1.17 4.01 -1.97
C ILE A 84 1.83 3.16 -3.04
N ILE A 85 1.83 1.85 -2.82
CA ILE A 85 2.36 0.86 -3.74
C ILE A 85 1.17 0.17 -4.39
N MET A 86 1.03 0.30 -5.71
CA MET A 86 -0.03 -0.38 -6.43
C MET A 86 0.37 -1.81 -6.70
N VAL A 87 -0.54 -2.74 -6.46
CA VAL A 87 -0.33 -4.16 -6.77
C VAL A 87 -1.18 -4.47 -7.99
N THR A 88 -0.54 -4.87 -9.08
CA THR A 88 -1.19 -4.97 -10.38
C THR A 88 -0.84 -6.28 -11.07
N ALA A 89 -1.71 -6.76 -11.96
CA ALA A 89 -1.42 -7.95 -12.74
C ALA A 89 -0.35 -7.65 -13.78
N LEU A 90 0.43 -8.67 -14.11
CA LEU A 90 1.46 -8.56 -15.14
C LEU A 90 0.84 -8.08 -16.45
N GLY A 91 1.43 -7.05 -17.02
CA GLY A 91 0.99 -6.51 -18.30
C GLY A 91 -0.14 -5.51 -18.24
N GLU A 92 -0.71 -5.24 -17.07
CA GLU A 92 -1.77 -4.23 -16.95
C GLU A 92 -1.24 -2.81 -17.04
N TRP A 93 0.06 -2.66 -16.88
CA TRP A 93 0.70 -1.36 -16.85
C TRP A 93 1.48 -1.13 -18.12
N GLU A 94 0.83 -0.59 -19.10
CA GLU A 94 1.53 -0.23 -20.33
C GLU A 94 2.25 1.10 -20.20
N ASP A 95 1.79 1.97 -19.30
CA ASP A 95 2.42 3.26 -19.10
C ASP A 95 2.59 3.57 -17.62
N LYS A 96 3.81 3.34 -17.13
CA LYS A 96 4.17 3.58 -15.72
C LYS A 96 4.11 5.07 -15.37
N ARG A 97 4.32 5.95 -16.35
CA ARG A 97 4.26 7.39 -16.10
C ARG A 97 2.84 7.83 -15.79
N GLU A 98 1.85 7.24 -16.48
CA GLU A 98 0.46 7.55 -16.21
C GLU A 98 0.09 7.19 -14.78
N ALA A 99 0.56 6.04 -14.32
CA ALA A 99 0.33 5.58 -12.96
C ALA A 99 0.91 6.53 -11.92
N LEU A 100 2.13 6.98 -12.15
CA LEU A 100 2.77 7.92 -11.25
C LEU A 100 2.04 9.26 -11.23
N GLN A 101 1.47 9.67 -12.37
CA GLN A 101 0.67 10.89 -12.44
C GLN A 101 -0.60 10.79 -11.63
N LEU A 102 -1.11 9.57 -11.41
CA LEU A 102 -2.30 9.34 -10.58
C LEU A 102 -1.96 9.32 -9.08
N GLY A 103 -0.69 9.44 -8.74
CA GLY A 103 -0.26 9.60 -7.36
C GLY A 103 0.38 8.38 -6.73
N ALA A 104 0.46 7.26 -7.44
CA ALA A 104 1.14 6.07 -6.93
C ALA A 104 2.63 6.34 -6.79
N ASP A 105 3.22 5.83 -5.73
CA ASP A 105 4.66 6.01 -5.47
C ASP A 105 5.50 4.88 -6.03
N ASP A 106 4.90 3.69 -6.16
CA ASP A 106 5.60 2.53 -6.65
C ASP A 106 4.56 1.48 -7.08
N TYR A 107 5.01 0.37 -7.61
CA TYR A 107 4.12 -0.71 -8.00
C TYR A 107 4.82 -2.05 -7.85
N VAL A 108 4.02 -3.12 -7.73
CA VAL A 108 4.48 -4.51 -7.72
C VAL A 108 3.58 -5.29 -8.67
N GLU A 109 4.18 -6.03 -9.58
CA GLU A 109 3.41 -6.82 -10.56
C GLU A 109 3.19 -8.25 -10.08
N LYS A 110 1.97 -8.75 -10.24
CA LYS A 110 1.65 -10.15 -9.96
C LYS A 110 2.05 -11.01 -11.17
N PRO A 111 2.57 -12.21 -10.97
CA PRO A 111 2.87 -12.80 -9.66
C PRO A 111 4.18 -12.23 -9.09
N PHE A 112 4.21 -12.03 -7.79
CA PHE A 112 5.41 -11.58 -7.08
C PHE A 112 5.74 -12.56 -5.97
N ASP A 113 7.01 -12.59 -5.56
CA ASP A 113 7.38 -13.34 -4.36
C ASP A 113 7.36 -12.41 -3.15
N LEU A 114 7.20 -12.97 -1.96
CA LEU A 114 7.07 -12.18 -0.74
C LEU A 114 8.36 -11.44 -0.38
N PRO A 115 9.56 -12.01 -0.57
CA PRO A 115 10.78 -11.23 -0.34
C PRO A 115 10.88 -9.97 -1.21
N THR A 116 10.48 -10.05 -2.48
CA THR A 116 10.47 -8.88 -3.36
C THR A 116 9.48 -7.82 -2.87
N LEU A 117 8.29 -8.26 -2.43
CA LEU A 117 7.31 -7.37 -1.87
C LEU A 117 7.87 -6.65 -0.63
N ALA A 118 8.49 -7.40 0.27
CA ALA A 118 9.06 -6.84 1.50
C ALA A 118 10.17 -5.83 1.19
N THR A 119 10.99 -6.10 0.18
CA THR A 119 12.05 -5.18 -0.25
C THR A 119 11.45 -3.88 -0.76
N THR A 120 10.38 -3.98 -1.55
CA THR A 120 9.69 -2.79 -2.08
C THR A 120 9.08 -1.96 -0.95
N VAL A 121 8.47 -2.62 0.02
CA VAL A 121 7.92 -1.96 1.22
C VAL A 121 9.02 -1.22 1.96
N GLN A 122 10.12 -1.90 2.25
CA GLN A 122 11.23 -1.34 3.00
C GLN A 122 11.82 -0.12 2.29
N ARG A 123 12.00 -0.21 0.98
CA ARG A 123 12.54 0.89 0.18
C ARG A 123 11.63 2.11 0.25
N ASN A 124 10.31 1.91 0.14
CA ASN A 124 9.37 3.01 0.18
C ASN A 124 9.29 3.66 1.55
N LEU A 125 9.37 2.89 2.60
CA LEU A 125 9.39 3.43 3.96
C LEU A 125 10.66 4.24 4.22
N ALA A 126 11.79 3.79 3.68
CA ALA A 126 13.04 4.54 3.80
C ALA A 126 12.95 5.87 3.06
N MET A 127 12.34 5.88 1.88
CA MET A 127 12.15 7.12 1.13
C MET A 127 11.21 8.08 1.85
N ARG A 128 10.16 7.56 2.48
CA ARG A 128 9.24 8.37 3.26
C ARG A 128 9.95 9.05 4.42
N SER A 129 10.78 8.31 5.12
CA SER A 129 11.54 8.84 6.24
C SER A 129 12.49 9.95 5.79
N ALA A 130 13.17 9.76 4.66
CA ALA A 130 14.06 10.77 4.10
C ALA A 130 13.29 12.03 3.71
N MET A 131 12.09 11.88 3.14
CA MET A 131 11.26 13.01 2.74
C MET A 131 10.73 13.79 3.93
N ALA A 132 10.54 13.14 5.06
CA ALA A 132 10.02 13.75 6.27
C ALA A 132 11.08 14.57 7.00
N SER A 133 12.34 14.38 6.65
CA SER A 133 13.44 15.16 7.24
C SER A 133 13.56 16.52 6.54
#